data_58cc06d941a376dd20cfaa707d2ee6a4
#
_entry.id   58cc06d941a376dd20cfaa707d2ee6a4
#
_cell.length_a   1.000
_cell.length_b   1.000
_cell.length_c   1.000
_cell.angle_alpha   90.00
_cell.angle_beta   90.00
_cell.angle_gamma   90.00
#
_symmetry.space_group_name_H-M   'P 1'
#
loop_
_entity.id
_entity.type
_entity.pdbx_description
1 polymer ?
#
loop_
_entity_poly.entity_id
_entity_poly.type
_entity_poly.pdbx_seq_one_letter_code
_entity_poly.pdbx_strand_id
1 'polypeptide(L)'
;EIASCLVGSEMCIRDRTGRVTPFKTRGEVALCGTFGYELDVTKLSDEETDMIPIQVELYKKYSRLIQTGDYYRIASYSGNGRYDCYEIVSKDRKSALVTFVQVLAEPNMRKHLIRLCGLEPDAVYNVNGVKYTGDVLMKAGLPVVRPVGDYASILIEINACGDK
;
A
#
# COMPACT_ATOMS: atom_id res chain seq x y z
N GLU A 1 -0.55 15.03 5.35
CA GLU A 1 -0.24 14.50 4.01
C GLU A 1 1.02 13.67 4.11
N ILE A 2 0.86 12.34 3.97
CA ILE A 2 1.99 11.55 3.54
C ILE A 2 2.15 12.00 2.08
N ALA A 3 3.07 12.94 1.88
CA ALA A 3 3.26 13.51 0.57
C ALA A 3 3.59 12.39 -0.41
N SER A 4 2.76 12.22 -1.40
CA SER A 4 3.08 11.45 -2.61
C SER A 4 4.23 12.11 -3.39
N CYS A 5 5.03 12.90 -2.72
CA CYS A 5 6.12 13.66 -3.25
C CYS A 5 7.40 12.89 -3.01
N LEU A 6 8.07 12.55 -4.11
CA LEU A 6 9.52 12.33 -4.20
C LEU A 6 10.15 11.66 -2.97
N VAL A 7 10.50 10.43 -3.12
CA VAL A 7 11.18 9.58 -2.12
C VAL A 7 12.37 10.27 -1.45
N GLY A 8 12.97 11.27 -2.05
CA GLY A 8 14.06 12.08 -1.49
C GLY A 8 13.68 13.02 -0.36
N SER A 9 12.43 13.41 -0.23
CA SER A 9 12.01 14.38 0.80
C SER A 9 11.90 13.79 2.22
N GLU A 10 11.87 12.48 2.38
CA GLU A 10 11.69 11.83 3.67
C GLU A 10 12.87 11.98 4.62
N MET A 11 14.10 12.02 4.11
CA MET A 11 15.27 12.30 4.92
C MET A 11 15.21 13.70 5.53
N CYS A 12 14.81 14.70 4.74
CA CYS A 12 14.66 16.08 5.21
C CYS A 12 13.58 16.23 6.29
N ILE A 13 12.49 15.44 6.19
CA ILE A 13 11.41 15.45 7.18
C ILE A 13 11.85 14.80 8.49
N ARG A 14 12.54 13.66 8.42
CA ARG A 14 13.11 12.97 9.59
C ARG A 14 14.07 13.87 10.37
N ASP A 15 14.99 14.49 9.65
CA ASP A 15 16.02 15.35 10.26
C ASP A 15 15.44 16.61 10.89
N ARG A 16 14.34 17.15 10.34
CA ARG A 16 13.71 18.38 10.82
C ARG A 16 12.70 18.16 11.94
N THR A 17 11.95 17.06 11.91
CA THR A 17 10.80 16.87 12.80
C THR A 17 10.98 15.75 13.81
N GLY A 18 12.06 14.96 13.71
CA GLY A 18 12.29 13.77 14.55
C GLY A 18 11.28 12.65 14.34
N ARG A 19 10.40 12.74 13.33
CA ARG A 19 9.47 11.65 13.00
C ARG A 19 10.22 10.47 12.42
N VAL A 20 9.92 9.28 12.91
CA VAL A 20 10.46 8.03 12.39
C VAL A 20 9.32 7.25 11.74
N THR A 21 9.32 7.20 10.41
CA THR A 21 8.45 6.30 9.64
C THR A 21 9.21 4.99 9.41
N PRO A 22 8.61 3.81 9.68
CA PRO A 22 9.27 2.54 9.44
C PRO A 22 9.79 2.44 8.01
N PHE A 23 11.00 1.88 7.83
CA PHE A 23 11.64 1.74 6.52
C PHE A 23 10.77 0.94 5.53
N LYS A 24 10.08 -0.10 6.04
CA LYS A 24 9.08 -0.86 5.30
C LYS A 24 8.00 0.04 4.70
N THR A 25 7.39 0.89 5.52
CA THR A 25 6.31 1.79 5.09
C THR A 25 6.79 2.81 4.06
N ARG A 26 8.01 3.35 4.24
CA ARG A 26 8.61 4.26 3.26
C ARG A 26 8.71 3.61 1.88
N GLY A 27 9.21 2.38 1.81
CA GLY A 27 9.29 1.64 0.56
C GLY A 27 7.93 1.30 -0.04
N GLU A 28 6.97 0.82 0.77
CA GLU A 28 5.63 0.48 0.28
C GLU A 28 4.85 1.68 -0.25
N VAL A 29 5.00 2.85 0.38
CA VAL A 29 4.40 4.11 -0.13
C VAL A 29 5.10 4.57 -1.39
N ALA A 30 6.43 4.47 -1.46
CA ALA A 30 7.23 4.86 -2.61
C ALA A 30 6.92 4.03 -3.87
N LEU A 31 6.44 2.79 -3.71
CA LEU A 31 6.04 1.94 -4.84
C LEU A 31 4.99 2.60 -5.75
N CYS A 32 4.14 3.48 -5.23
CA CYS A 32 3.08 4.13 -6.00
C CYS A 32 3.55 5.37 -6.79
N GLY A 33 4.83 5.68 -6.75
CA GLY A 33 5.45 6.76 -7.50
C GLY A 33 6.73 6.33 -8.19
N THR A 34 7.65 7.27 -8.32
CA THR A 34 9.02 6.97 -8.77
C THR A 34 9.79 6.36 -7.61
N PHE A 35 10.02 5.06 -7.67
CA PHE A 35 10.75 4.35 -6.64
C PHE A 35 12.25 4.57 -6.77
N GLY A 36 12.91 4.95 -5.67
CA GLY A 36 14.35 5.13 -5.58
C GLY A 36 14.78 5.43 -4.14
N TYR A 37 16.08 5.33 -3.87
CA TYR A 37 16.65 5.64 -2.57
C TYR A 37 17.54 6.89 -2.68
N GLU A 38 17.10 7.95 -2.02
CA GLU A 38 17.90 9.17 -1.82
C GLU A 38 18.26 9.29 -0.33
N LEU A 39 19.05 8.33 0.16
CA LEU A 39 19.45 8.25 1.55
C LEU A 39 20.93 7.82 1.68
N ASP A 40 21.53 8.17 2.81
CA ASP A 40 22.86 7.71 3.17
C ASP A 40 22.77 6.26 3.68
N VAL A 41 23.09 5.31 2.81
CA VAL A 41 23.03 3.87 3.12
C VAL A 41 23.94 3.46 4.27
N THR A 42 24.95 4.27 4.59
CA THR A 42 25.89 3.99 5.70
C THR A 42 25.26 4.22 7.08
N LYS A 43 24.11 4.89 7.12
CA LYS A 43 23.35 5.18 8.34
C LYS A 43 22.18 4.24 8.58
N LEU A 44 21.96 3.28 7.69
CA LEU A 44 20.94 2.28 7.85
C LEU A 44 21.36 1.22 8.87
N SER A 45 20.41 0.68 9.60
CA SER A 45 20.62 -0.54 10.38
C SER A 45 20.74 -1.76 9.47
N ASP A 46 21.31 -2.84 9.99
CA ASP A 46 21.39 -4.11 9.24
C ASP A 46 20.00 -4.58 8.79
N GLU A 47 18.98 -4.46 9.67
CA GLU A 47 17.60 -4.80 9.35
C GLU A 47 17.01 -3.95 8.20
N GLU A 48 17.29 -2.64 8.17
CA GLU A 48 16.86 -1.76 7.09
C GLU A 48 17.59 -2.09 5.78
N THR A 49 18.88 -2.43 5.87
CA THR A 49 19.69 -2.82 4.71
C THR A 49 19.16 -4.12 4.08
N ASP A 50 18.80 -5.12 4.89
CA ASP A 50 18.22 -6.37 4.43
C ASP A 50 16.85 -6.19 3.75
N MET A 51 16.14 -5.11 4.05
CA MET A 51 14.87 -4.79 3.39
C MET A 51 15.05 -4.23 1.97
N ILE A 52 16.20 -3.64 1.62
CA ILE A 52 16.41 -3.02 0.32
C ILE A 52 16.18 -4.01 -0.85
N PRO A 53 16.80 -5.19 -0.88
CA PRO A 53 16.56 -6.13 -1.97
C PRO A 53 15.10 -6.57 -2.05
N ILE A 54 14.41 -6.74 -0.91
CA ILE A 54 13.00 -7.10 -0.86
C ILE A 54 12.13 -6.01 -1.51
N GLN A 55 12.38 -4.75 -1.19
CA GLN A 55 11.65 -3.61 -1.76
C GLN A 55 11.93 -3.45 -3.26
N VAL A 56 13.17 -3.66 -3.71
CA VAL A 56 13.53 -3.64 -5.13
C VAL A 56 12.80 -4.75 -5.91
N GLU A 57 12.70 -5.95 -5.36
CA GLU A 57 11.95 -7.04 -6.00
C GLU A 57 10.44 -6.76 -6.04
N LEU A 58 9.87 -6.17 -4.98
CA LEU A 58 8.49 -5.70 -5.00
C LEU A 58 8.26 -4.65 -6.09
N TYR A 59 9.16 -3.69 -6.24
CA TYR A 59 9.08 -2.70 -7.29
C TYR A 59 9.14 -3.34 -8.69
N LYS A 60 10.09 -4.23 -8.93
CA LYS A 60 10.18 -4.96 -10.21
C LYS A 60 8.89 -5.73 -10.52
N LYS A 61 8.31 -6.38 -9.50
CA LYS A 61 7.07 -7.14 -9.64
C LYS A 61 5.88 -6.25 -10.04
N TYR A 62 5.75 -5.07 -9.42
CA TYR A 62 4.57 -4.22 -9.59
C TYR A 62 4.76 -3.01 -10.49
N SER A 63 5.97 -2.71 -10.93
CA SER A 63 6.30 -1.50 -11.71
C SER A 63 5.38 -1.32 -12.93
N ARG A 64 5.11 -2.39 -13.67
CA ARG A 64 4.20 -2.34 -14.83
C ARG A 64 2.77 -1.99 -14.41
N LEU A 65 2.26 -2.65 -13.35
CA LEU A 65 0.92 -2.36 -12.82
C LEU A 65 0.83 -0.90 -12.37
N ILE A 66 1.82 -0.42 -11.63
CA ILE A 66 1.87 0.94 -11.10
C ILE A 66 1.91 1.98 -12.22
N GLN A 67 2.69 1.75 -13.26
CA GLN A 67 2.86 2.69 -14.37
C GLN A 67 1.66 2.73 -15.33
N THR A 68 0.95 1.62 -15.49
CA THR A 68 -0.11 1.51 -16.52
C THR A 68 -1.51 1.34 -15.95
N GLY A 69 -1.64 1.02 -14.67
CA GLY A 69 -2.93 0.78 -14.00
C GLY A 69 -3.72 2.06 -13.74
N ASP A 70 -4.96 1.88 -13.34
CA ASP A 70 -5.84 2.95 -12.88
C ASP A 70 -5.67 3.13 -11.38
N TYR A 71 -5.40 4.35 -10.95
CA TYR A 71 -5.23 4.71 -9.54
C TYR A 71 -6.56 5.16 -8.93
N TYR A 72 -6.92 4.57 -7.78
CA TYR A 72 -8.08 4.94 -6.99
C TYR A 72 -7.66 5.29 -5.56
N ARG A 73 -8.04 6.48 -5.09
CA ARG A 73 -7.90 6.84 -3.68
C ARG A 73 -9.12 6.35 -2.92
N ILE A 74 -8.94 5.30 -2.12
CA ILE A 74 -10.00 4.68 -1.32
C ILE A 74 -10.31 5.51 -0.07
N ALA A 75 -9.27 5.98 0.62
CA ALA A 75 -9.40 6.82 1.80
C ALA A 75 -8.23 7.78 1.93
N SER A 76 -8.47 8.93 2.55
CA SER A 76 -7.43 9.92 2.85
C SER A 76 -7.39 10.20 4.35
N TYR A 77 -6.19 10.24 4.91
CA TYR A 77 -5.96 10.64 6.30
C TYR A 77 -6.58 12.01 6.61
N SER A 78 -6.50 12.97 5.70
CA SER A 78 -7.10 14.30 5.87
C SER A 78 -8.62 14.26 6.05
N GLY A 79 -9.29 13.21 5.52
CA GLY A 79 -10.74 13.03 5.66
C GLY A 79 -11.17 12.19 6.86
N ASN A 80 -10.32 11.28 7.34
CA ASN A 80 -10.67 10.34 8.40
C ASN A 80 -9.80 10.43 9.66
N GLY A 81 -8.66 11.12 9.59
CA GLY A 81 -7.73 11.33 10.71
C GLY A 81 -6.97 10.09 11.19
N ARG A 82 -7.00 8.96 10.44
CA ARG A 82 -6.51 7.66 10.91
C ARG A 82 -5.61 6.94 9.94
N TYR A 83 -6.00 6.86 8.66
CA TYR A 83 -5.29 6.06 7.66
C TYR A 83 -5.42 6.64 6.26
N ASP A 84 -4.46 6.32 5.42
CA ASP A 84 -4.53 6.45 3.97
C ASP A 84 -4.72 5.07 3.34
N CYS A 85 -5.48 5.02 2.27
CA CYS A 85 -5.64 3.80 1.47
C CYS A 85 -5.82 4.15 0.01
N TYR A 86 -5.09 3.47 -0.85
CA TYR A 86 -5.21 3.61 -2.30
C TYR A 86 -5.00 2.27 -2.99
N GLU A 87 -5.50 2.18 -4.19
CA GLU A 87 -5.53 0.99 -5.00
C GLU A 87 -5.07 1.33 -6.42
N ILE A 88 -4.33 0.42 -7.03
CA ILE A 88 -3.98 0.46 -8.45
C ILE A 88 -4.51 -0.80 -9.09
N VAL A 89 -5.35 -0.65 -10.11
CA VAL A 89 -6.01 -1.75 -10.83
C VAL A 89 -5.47 -1.85 -12.25
N SER A 90 -5.15 -3.06 -12.69
CA SER A 90 -4.71 -3.28 -14.07
C SER A 90 -5.82 -2.94 -15.08
N LYS A 91 -5.45 -2.53 -16.28
CA LYS A 91 -6.40 -2.17 -17.34
C LYS A 91 -7.34 -3.32 -17.73
N ASP A 92 -6.87 -4.55 -17.62
CA ASP A 92 -7.67 -5.74 -17.85
C ASP A 92 -8.48 -6.20 -16.63
N ARG A 93 -8.39 -5.44 -15.51
CA ARG A 93 -9.08 -5.70 -14.23
C ARG A 93 -8.75 -7.06 -13.59
N LYS A 94 -7.67 -7.71 -14.03
CA LYS A 94 -7.29 -9.03 -13.52
C LYS A 94 -6.41 -8.99 -12.29
N SER A 95 -5.74 -7.87 -12.07
CA SER A 95 -4.89 -7.68 -10.89
C SER A 95 -5.04 -6.29 -10.30
N ALA A 96 -4.92 -6.21 -8.98
CA ALA A 96 -4.85 -4.95 -8.28
C ALA A 96 -3.88 -5.03 -7.10
N LEU A 97 -3.34 -3.88 -6.73
CA LEU A 97 -2.50 -3.70 -5.56
C LEU A 97 -3.10 -2.62 -4.67
N VAL A 98 -3.41 -2.99 -3.44
CA VAL A 98 -3.91 -2.06 -2.43
C VAL A 98 -2.80 -1.76 -1.44
N THR A 99 -2.57 -0.47 -1.20
CA THR A 99 -1.69 0.01 -0.14
C THR A 99 -2.54 0.64 0.96
N PHE A 100 -2.42 0.11 2.16
CA PHE A 100 -3.06 0.64 3.35
C PHE A 100 -1.99 1.13 4.32
N VAL A 101 -2.10 2.36 4.78
CA VAL A 101 -1.15 2.98 5.72
C VAL A 101 -1.92 3.47 6.93
N GLN A 102 -1.69 2.84 8.08
CA GLN A 102 -2.20 3.31 9.37
C GLN A 102 -1.33 4.47 9.84
N VAL A 103 -1.85 5.69 9.81
CA VAL A 103 -1.10 6.88 10.24
C VAL A 103 -1.11 7.00 11.77
N LEU A 104 -2.28 6.74 12.38
CA LEU A 104 -2.44 6.70 13.84
C LEU A 104 -3.03 5.36 14.28
N ALA A 105 -2.35 4.73 15.22
CA ALA A 105 -2.86 3.56 15.91
C ALA A 105 -3.76 3.98 17.06
N GLU A 106 -4.96 3.41 17.14
CA GLU A 106 -5.87 3.63 18.27
C GLU A 106 -6.09 2.31 19.02
N PRO A 107 -6.21 2.33 20.34
CA PRO A 107 -6.57 1.15 21.11
C PRO A 107 -7.99 0.70 20.73
N ASN A 108 -8.23 -0.60 20.72
CA ASN A 108 -9.55 -1.21 20.48
C ASN A 108 -10.24 -0.84 19.15
N MET A 109 -9.48 -0.45 18.12
CA MET A 109 -10.07 -0.17 16.82
C MET A 109 -10.77 -1.41 16.23
N ARG A 110 -11.93 -1.20 15.63
CA ARG A 110 -12.65 -2.23 14.87
C ARG A 110 -11.88 -2.57 13.57
N LYS A 111 -12.13 -3.75 13.00
CA LYS A 111 -11.63 -4.09 11.66
C LYS A 111 -12.07 -3.02 10.66
N HIS A 112 -11.15 -2.56 9.83
CA HIS A 112 -11.50 -1.69 8.71
C HIS A 112 -12.04 -2.54 7.56
N LEU A 113 -13.15 -2.09 6.99
CA LEU A 113 -13.65 -2.58 5.72
C LEU A 113 -13.34 -1.52 4.67
N ILE A 114 -12.46 -1.82 3.74
CA ILE A 114 -12.13 -0.94 2.62
C ILE A 114 -12.90 -1.38 1.38
N ARG A 115 -13.66 -0.46 0.78
CA ARG A 115 -14.40 -0.72 -0.46
C ARG A 115 -13.48 -0.42 -1.63
N LEU A 116 -13.21 -1.45 -2.40
CA LEU A 116 -12.35 -1.36 -3.57
C LEU A 116 -13.08 -0.74 -4.77
N CYS A 117 -12.35 -0.40 -5.81
CA CYS A 117 -12.87 0.23 -7.00
C CYS A 117 -12.33 -0.46 -8.26
N GLY A 118 -13.00 -0.27 -9.39
CA GLY A 118 -12.48 -0.63 -10.71
C GLY A 118 -12.34 -2.12 -11.01
N LEU A 119 -12.74 -3.01 -10.10
CA LEU A 119 -12.71 -4.46 -10.32
C LEU A 119 -13.87 -4.92 -11.23
N GLU A 120 -13.75 -6.09 -11.83
CA GLU A 120 -14.84 -6.72 -12.58
C GLU A 120 -15.83 -7.36 -11.60
N PRO A 121 -17.12 -6.93 -11.58
CA PRO A 121 -18.07 -7.36 -10.55
C PRO A 121 -18.25 -8.87 -10.43
N ASP A 122 -18.31 -9.56 -11.59
CA ASP A 122 -18.62 -11.00 -11.65
C ASP A 122 -17.35 -11.87 -11.57
N ALA A 123 -16.17 -11.28 -11.66
CA ALA A 123 -14.92 -12.02 -11.55
C ALA A 123 -14.64 -12.44 -10.10
N VAL A 124 -14.02 -13.62 -9.95
CA VAL A 124 -13.56 -14.11 -8.65
C VAL A 124 -12.10 -13.75 -8.47
N TYR A 125 -11.80 -13.10 -7.36
CA TYR A 125 -10.44 -12.68 -6.99
C TYR A 125 -9.94 -13.47 -5.79
N ASN A 126 -8.67 -13.82 -5.82
CA ASN A 126 -7.94 -14.34 -4.67
C ASN A 126 -7.27 -13.17 -3.94
N VAL A 127 -7.54 -13.06 -2.65
CA VAL A 127 -6.92 -12.08 -1.75
C VAL A 127 -6.37 -12.85 -0.56
N ASN A 128 -5.05 -12.99 -0.49
CA ASN A 128 -4.38 -13.74 0.60
C ASN A 128 -4.94 -15.16 0.82
N GLY A 129 -5.26 -15.88 -0.25
CA GLY A 129 -5.80 -17.24 -0.20
C GLY A 129 -7.33 -17.33 -0.03
N VAL A 130 -8.01 -16.23 0.22
CA VAL A 130 -9.47 -16.17 0.31
C VAL A 130 -10.07 -15.67 -1.01
N LYS A 131 -11.14 -16.29 -1.48
CA LYS A 131 -11.83 -15.93 -2.71
C LYS A 131 -13.00 -14.99 -2.43
N TYR A 132 -13.09 -13.91 -3.20
CA TYR A 132 -14.17 -12.93 -3.19
C TYR A 132 -14.61 -12.63 -4.62
N THR A 133 -15.88 -12.30 -4.84
CA THR A 133 -16.30 -11.68 -6.10
C THR A 133 -15.93 -10.20 -6.10
N GLY A 134 -15.71 -9.62 -7.27
CA GLY A 134 -15.42 -8.19 -7.40
C GLY A 134 -16.54 -7.33 -6.80
N ASP A 135 -17.78 -7.74 -6.98
CA ASP A 135 -18.95 -7.07 -6.40
C ASP A 135 -18.89 -7.02 -4.86
N VAL A 136 -18.52 -8.11 -4.20
CA VAL A 136 -18.34 -8.16 -2.74
C VAL A 136 -17.21 -7.24 -2.30
N LEU A 137 -16.08 -7.24 -2.99
CA LEU A 137 -14.94 -6.36 -2.67
C LEU A 137 -15.29 -4.88 -2.82
N MET A 138 -16.10 -4.52 -3.82
CA MET A 138 -16.49 -3.13 -4.08
C MET A 138 -17.64 -2.65 -3.20
N LYS A 139 -18.64 -3.50 -2.89
CA LYS A 139 -19.84 -3.10 -2.15
C LYS A 139 -19.75 -3.38 -0.64
N ALA A 140 -19.40 -4.60 -0.26
CA ALA A 140 -19.26 -4.98 1.15
C ALA A 140 -17.89 -4.55 1.72
N GLY A 141 -16.83 -4.61 0.91
CA GLY A 141 -15.48 -4.22 1.26
C GLY A 141 -14.60 -5.38 1.72
N LEU A 142 -13.31 -5.16 1.62
CA LEU A 142 -12.26 -6.07 2.06
C LEU A 142 -11.93 -5.81 3.54
N PRO A 143 -12.00 -6.83 4.42
CA PRO A 143 -11.56 -6.67 5.81
C PRO A 143 -10.03 -6.57 5.86
N VAL A 144 -9.52 -5.45 6.35
CA VAL A 144 -8.08 -5.22 6.52
C VAL A 144 -7.65 -5.69 7.90
N VAL A 145 -6.66 -6.60 7.92
CA VAL A 145 -5.93 -6.92 9.16
C VAL A 145 -5.03 -5.73 9.48
N ARG A 146 -5.20 -5.17 10.66
CA ARG A 146 -4.52 -3.93 11.04
C ARG A 146 -3.02 -4.15 11.20
N PRO A 147 -2.20 -3.30 10.60
CA PRO A 147 -0.80 -3.22 10.96
C PRO A 147 -0.66 -2.69 12.40
N VAL A 148 0.40 -3.09 13.08
CA VAL A 148 0.66 -2.68 14.48
C VAL A 148 1.51 -1.43 14.50
N GLY A 149 1.06 -0.41 15.24
CA GLY A 149 1.79 0.84 15.46
C GLY A 149 1.40 1.97 14.52
N ASP A 150 1.95 3.15 14.81
CA ASP A 150 1.80 4.35 13.97
C ASP A 150 2.63 4.20 12.69
N TYR A 151 2.15 4.81 11.62
CA TYR A 151 2.79 4.77 10.30
C TYR A 151 3.08 3.37 9.77
N ALA A 152 2.36 2.36 10.24
CA ALA A 152 2.50 0.99 9.76
C ALA A 152 1.69 0.75 8.49
N SER A 153 2.25 0.00 7.54
CA SER A 153 1.64 -0.24 6.24
C SER A 153 1.51 -1.73 5.92
N ILE A 154 0.58 -2.01 5.03
CA ILE A 154 0.43 -3.32 4.38
C ILE A 154 0.15 -3.15 2.91
N LEU A 155 0.72 -4.05 2.11
CA LEU A 155 0.37 -4.27 0.71
C LEU A 155 -0.56 -5.48 0.62
N ILE A 156 -1.63 -5.36 -0.16
CA ILE A 156 -2.57 -6.45 -0.40
C ILE A 156 -2.65 -6.69 -1.90
N GLU A 157 -2.27 -7.90 -2.29
CA GLU A 157 -2.38 -8.34 -3.67
C GLU A 157 -3.77 -8.90 -3.95
N ILE A 158 -4.31 -8.52 -5.08
CA ILE A 158 -5.61 -8.99 -5.57
C ILE A 158 -5.40 -9.53 -6.97
N ASN A 159 -5.68 -10.80 -7.17
CA ASN A 159 -5.50 -11.44 -8.46
C ASN A 159 -6.76 -12.21 -8.85
N ALA A 160 -7.25 -11.99 -10.07
CA ALA A 160 -8.37 -12.75 -10.59
C ALA A 160 -8.01 -14.24 -10.66
N CYS A 161 -8.92 -15.09 -10.20
CA CYS A 161 -8.81 -16.52 -10.42
C CYS A 161 -9.07 -16.75 -11.90
N GLY A 162 -8.10 -17.32 -12.62
CA GLY A 162 -8.32 -17.69 -14.01
C GLY A 162 -9.51 -18.65 -14.13
N ASP A 163 -10.31 -18.47 -15.15
CA ASP A 163 -11.28 -19.48 -15.55
C ASP A 163 -10.50 -20.78 -15.86
N LYS A 164 -10.85 -21.85 -15.14
CA LYS A 164 -10.39 -23.20 -15.47
C LYS A 164 -11.21 -23.75 -16.61
#